data_7d4b906f8461fe0e0eb6317d19057fa8
#
_entry.id   7d4b906f8461fe0e0eb6317d19057fa8
#
_cell.length_a   1.000
_cell.length_b   1.000
_cell.length_c   1.000
_cell.angle_alpha   90.00
_cell.angle_beta   90.00
_cell.angle_gamma   90.00
#
_symmetry.space_group_name_H-M   'P 1'
#
loop_
_entity.id
_entity.type
_entity.pdbx_description
1 polymer ?
#
loop_
_entity_poly.entity_id
_entity_poly.type
_entity_poly.pdbx_seq_one_letter_code
_entity_poly.pdbx_strand_id
1 'polypeptide(L)'
;TLVTFQIFMKDYVRAALTCIRVFMDTSDSAGRIKCLEIAKDYFGVALKSTESDPNGGATVVMSVNDMSSYMLKIDIQLEVLKALTPMIPKLELLLKITNLAEYTLFGPPAQRSTIAWLLLVYRLDLGLRVLTDTIKREEWPAVFTNAGIHAARHLPLPQASQLIDDIKAAGADSEWQDLVLKAETEVMALEKK
;
A
#
# COMPACT_ATOMS: atom_id res chain seq x y z
N THR A 1 6.90 7.94 27.26
CA THR A 1 6.89 6.89 26.22
C THR A 1 8.19 6.87 25.42
N LEU A 2 8.49 5.78 24.67
CA LEU A 2 9.68 5.69 23.82
C LEU A 2 9.74 6.84 22.82
N VAL A 3 8.62 7.16 22.17
CA VAL A 3 8.51 8.29 21.23
C VAL A 3 8.89 9.62 21.90
N THR A 4 8.40 9.87 23.11
CA THR A 4 8.71 11.09 23.86
C THR A 4 10.22 11.23 24.15
N PHE A 5 10.88 10.12 24.49
CA PHE A 5 12.32 10.09 24.69
C PHE A 5 13.08 10.37 23.38
N GLN A 6 12.69 9.77 22.29
CA GLN A 6 13.29 9.99 20.97
C GLN A 6 13.15 11.45 20.52
N ILE A 7 12.00 12.08 20.76
CA ILE A 7 11.80 13.51 20.50
C ILE A 7 12.72 14.36 21.35
N PHE A 8 12.83 14.06 22.64
CA PHE A 8 13.74 14.77 23.54
C PHE A 8 15.19 14.70 23.04
N MET A 9 15.61 13.54 22.52
CA MET A 9 16.92 13.34 21.90
C MET A 9 17.04 13.91 20.47
N LYS A 10 16.00 14.57 19.96
CA LYS A 10 15.90 15.09 18.58
C LYS A 10 16.07 14.01 17.49
N ASP A 11 15.80 12.74 17.83
CA ASP A 11 15.84 11.61 16.89
C ASP A 11 14.46 11.40 16.25
N TYR A 12 14.10 12.34 15.39
CA TYR A 12 12.80 12.35 14.73
C TYR A 12 12.59 11.19 13.78
N VAL A 13 13.65 10.66 13.15
CA VAL A 13 13.57 9.47 12.27
C VAL A 13 13.12 8.25 13.07
N ARG A 14 13.76 7.98 14.22
CA ARG A 14 13.35 6.85 15.08
C ARG A 14 11.96 7.08 15.68
N ALA A 15 11.61 8.30 16.04
CA ALA A 15 10.27 8.64 16.49
C ALA A 15 9.21 8.31 15.43
N ALA A 16 9.43 8.68 14.15
CA ALA A 16 8.57 8.36 13.03
C ALA A 16 8.43 6.84 12.84
N LEU A 17 9.54 6.10 12.81
CA LEU A 17 9.53 4.64 12.68
C LEU A 17 8.81 3.94 13.82
N THR A 18 8.93 4.47 15.05
CA THR A 18 8.20 3.96 16.23
C THR A 18 6.70 4.19 16.06
N CYS A 19 6.27 5.35 15.55
CA CYS A 19 4.86 5.61 15.26
C CYS A 19 4.30 4.65 14.20
N ILE A 20 5.07 4.31 13.15
CA ILE A 20 4.68 3.30 12.15
C ILE A 20 4.52 1.92 12.82
N ARG A 21 5.40 1.53 13.73
CA ARG A 21 5.26 0.28 14.47
C ARG A 21 3.98 0.28 15.31
N VAL A 22 3.72 1.36 16.05
CA VAL A 22 2.48 1.50 16.84
C VAL A 22 1.26 1.43 15.93
N PHE A 23 1.31 2.03 14.75
CA PHE A 23 0.24 1.90 13.74
C PHE A 23 -0.04 0.43 13.37
N MET A 24 1.00 -0.38 13.17
CA MET A 24 0.82 -1.80 12.83
C MET A 24 0.22 -2.61 13.97
N ASP A 25 0.51 -2.23 15.23
CA ASP A 25 0.03 -2.93 16.43
C ASP A 25 -1.34 -2.39 16.93
N THR A 26 -1.85 -1.31 16.33
CA THR A 26 -3.11 -0.67 16.74
C THR A 26 -4.27 -1.21 15.90
N SER A 27 -5.34 -1.67 16.55
CA SER A 27 -6.57 -2.16 15.90
C SER A 27 -7.60 -1.05 15.63
N ASP A 28 -7.58 0.02 16.42
CA ASP A 28 -8.50 1.16 16.26
C ASP A 28 -8.16 2.02 15.04
N SER A 29 -9.14 2.22 14.16
CA SER A 29 -8.97 2.95 12.89
C SER A 29 -8.55 4.41 13.10
N ALA A 30 -9.12 5.11 14.09
CA ALA A 30 -8.77 6.51 14.37
C ALA A 30 -7.35 6.63 14.93
N GLY A 31 -6.98 5.72 15.83
CA GLY A 31 -5.62 5.63 16.36
C GLY A 31 -4.60 5.32 15.29
N ARG A 32 -4.91 4.43 14.35
CA ARG A 32 -4.06 4.10 13.20
C ARG A 32 -3.78 5.30 12.32
N ILE A 33 -4.82 6.05 11.94
CA ILE A 33 -4.68 7.28 11.14
C ILE A 33 -3.77 8.27 11.87
N LYS A 34 -4.04 8.53 13.15
CA LYS A 34 -3.26 9.46 13.96
C LYS A 34 -1.78 9.07 14.07
N CYS A 35 -1.48 7.78 14.22
CA CYS A 35 -0.09 7.30 14.27
C CYS A 35 0.65 7.61 12.96
N LEU A 36 0.02 7.42 11.80
CA LEU A 36 0.63 7.72 10.51
C LEU A 36 0.81 9.21 10.27
N GLU A 37 -0.16 10.05 10.65
CA GLU A 37 -0.06 11.50 10.55
C GLU A 37 1.12 12.01 11.40
N ILE A 38 1.25 11.54 12.65
CA ILE A 38 2.37 11.88 13.53
C ILE A 38 3.71 11.39 12.95
N ALA A 39 3.75 10.18 12.39
CA ALA A 39 4.96 9.68 11.75
C ALA A 39 5.39 10.56 10.57
N LYS A 40 4.44 11.01 9.75
CA LYS A 40 4.69 11.93 8.64
C LYS A 40 5.27 13.26 9.12
N ASP A 41 4.69 13.83 10.18
CA ASP A 41 5.17 15.08 10.76
C ASP A 41 6.62 14.96 11.25
N TYR A 42 6.98 13.86 11.92
CA TYR A 42 8.35 13.63 12.38
C TYR A 42 9.34 13.45 11.22
N PHE A 43 8.99 12.73 10.17
CA PHE A 43 9.83 12.69 8.96
C PHE A 43 9.98 14.07 8.33
N GLY A 44 8.94 14.89 8.30
CA GLY A 44 9.00 16.27 7.83
C GLY A 44 9.97 17.14 8.64
N VAL A 45 9.97 16.99 9.98
CA VAL A 45 10.93 17.67 10.86
C VAL A 45 12.36 17.17 10.63
N ALA A 46 12.54 15.86 10.48
CA ALA A 46 13.86 15.27 10.21
C ALA A 46 14.45 15.77 8.87
N LEU A 47 13.65 15.84 7.81
CA LEU A 47 14.08 16.37 6.50
C LEU A 47 14.54 17.82 6.60
N LYS A 48 13.75 18.70 7.24
CA LYS A 48 14.11 20.10 7.43
C LYS A 48 15.40 20.27 8.24
N SER A 49 15.61 19.42 9.25
CA SER A 49 16.83 19.45 10.08
C SER A 49 18.06 19.06 9.27
N THR A 50 17.93 18.08 8.36
CA THR A 50 19.03 17.65 7.48
C THR A 50 19.39 18.72 6.45
N GLU A 51 18.42 19.46 5.94
CA GLU A 51 18.65 20.57 5.00
C GLU A 51 19.37 21.76 5.69
N SER A 52 19.07 22.00 6.97
CA SER A 52 19.62 23.13 7.73
C SER A 52 21.04 22.90 8.23
N ASP A 53 21.42 21.64 8.49
CA ASP A 53 22.77 21.26 8.97
C ASP A 53 23.23 19.93 8.34
N PRO A 54 23.74 19.98 7.09
CA PRO A 54 24.21 18.78 6.38
C PRO A 54 25.40 18.08 7.06
N ASN A 55 26.14 18.78 7.93
CA ASN A 55 27.31 18.28 8.67
C ASN A 55 27.03 18.05 10.17
N GLY A 56 25.81 18.32 10.62
CA GLY A 56 25.41 18.12 12.00
C GLY A 56 25.57 16.65 12.39
N GLY A 57 26.39 16.39 13.39
CA GLY A 57 26.81 15.05 13.85
C GLY A 57 25.70 14.15 14.44
N ALA A 58 24.45 14.38 14.10
CA ALA A 58 23.38 13.42 14.33
C ALA A 58 23.58 12.25 13.37
N THR A 59 23.72 11.06 13.92
CA THR A 59 23.78 9.81 13.15
C THR A 59 22.52 9.73 12.31
N VAL A 60 22.62 10.14 11.02
CA VAL A 60 21.50 10.06 10.08
C VAL A 60 21.25 8.57 9.83
N VAL A 61 20.28 8.02 10.52
CA VAL A 61 19.92 6.60 10.45
C VAL A 61 19.27 6.26 9.11
N MET A 62 18.89 7.27 8.33
CA MET A 62 18.13 7.11 7.08
C MET A 62 18.46 8.23 6.10
N SER A 63 18.57 7.90 4.80
CA SER A 63 18.79 8.89 3.76
C SER A 63 17.56 9.78 3.52
N VAL A 64 17.76 10.98 2.95
CA VAL A 64 16.66 11.89 2.53
C VAL A 64 15.69 11.18 1.57
N ASN A 65 16.23 10.40 0.63
CA ASN A 65 15.42 9.64 -0.32
C ASN A 65 14.56 8.59 0.36
N ASP A 66 15.12 7.88 1.35
CA ASP A 66 14.36 6.88 2.11
C ASP A 66 13.27 7.53 2.96
N MET A 67 13.55 8.65 3.61
CA MET A 67 12.53 9.41 4.37
C MET A 67 11.40 9.87 3.45
N SER A 68 11.71 10.40 2.28
CA SER A 68 10.72 10.83 1.28
C SER A 68 9.89 9.65 0.78
N SER A 69 10.51 8.49 0.57
CA SER A 69 9.82 7.25 0.19
C SER A 69 8.86 6.76 1.29
N TYR A 70 9.28 6.85 2.56
CA TYR A 70 8.38 6.54 3.68
C TYR A 70 7.20 7.50 3.78
N MET A 71 7.41 8.80 3.57
CA MET A 71 6.32 9.78 3.57
C MET A 71 5.32 9.52 2.46
N LEU A 72 5.79 9.22 1.24
CA LEU A 72 4.92 8.82 0.13
C LEU A 72 4.11 7.57 0.48
N LYS A 73 4.75 6.55 1.05
CA LYS A 73 4.08 5.33 1.48
C LYS A 73 3.03 5.58 2.57
N ILE A 74 3.30 6.50 3.50
CA ILE A 74 2.33 6.93 4.53
C ILE A 74 1.11 7.57 3.88
N ASP A 75 1.30 8.47 2.91
CA ASP A 75 0.20 9.13 2.21
C ASP A 75 -0.68 8.13 1.47
N ILE A 76 -0.08 7.21 0.75
CA ILE A 76 -0.80 6.13 0.08
C ILE A 76 -1.54 5.26 1.09
N GLN A 77 -0.91 4.90 2.21
CA GLN A 77 -1.56 4.09 3.27
C GLN A 77 -2.77 4.80 3.89
N LEU A 78 -2.70 6.11 4.10
CA LEU A 78 -3.84 6.90 4.58
C LEU A 78 -5.02 6.87 3.59
N GLU A 79 -4.74 6.98 2.28
CA GLU A 79 -5.77 6.85 1.25
C GLU A 79 -6.36 5.44 1.19
N VAL A 80 -5.51 4.40 1.33
CA VAL A 80 -5.93 2.99 1.41
C VAL A 80 -6.87 2.76 2.59
N LEU A 81 -6.54 3.27 3.78
CA LEU A 81 -7.41 3.16 4.95
C LEU A 81 -8.79 3.79 4.69
N LYS A 82 -8.82 4.99 4.11
CA LYS A 82 -10.08 5.68 3.76
C LYS A 82 -10.90 4.88 2.74
N ALA A 83 -10.25 4.28 1.75
CA ALA A 83 -10.92 3.54 0.69
C ALA A 83 -11.43 2.17 1.14
N LEU A 84 -10.64 1.42 1.91
CA LEU A 84 -10.96 0.04 2.27
C LEU A 84 -11.80 -0.08 3.55
N THR A 85 -11.62 0.79 4.54
CA THR A 85 -12.30 0.68 5.85
C THR A 85 -13.82 0.43 5.73
N PRO A 86 -14.58 1.16 4.89
CA PRO A 86 -16.01 0.92 4.77
C PRO A 86 -16.37 -0.41 4.08
N MET A 87 -15.41 -1.03 3.39
CA MET A 87 -15.61 -2.27 2.63
C MET A 87 -15.15 -3.51 3.39
N ILE A 88 -14.34 -3.36 4.42
CA ILE A 88 -13.69 -4.47 5.15
C ILE A 88 -14.68 -5.58 5.55
N PRO A 89 -15.82 -5.32 6.20
CA PRO A 89 -16.71 -6.39 6.62
C PRO A 89 -17.22 -7.23 5.45
N LYS A 90 -17.51 -6.59 4.31
CA LYS A 90 -17.95 -7.27 3.09
C LYS A 90 -16.81 -8.09 2.48
N LEU A 91 -15.59 -7.53 2.43
CA LEU A 91 -14.44 -8.19 1.83
C LEU A 91 -13.97 -9.37 2.67
N GLU A 92 -13.96 -9.27 3.99
CA GLU A 92 -13.62 -10.38 4.89
C GLU A 92 -14.57 -11.57 4.71
N LEU A 93 -15.87 -11.31 4.61
CA LEU A 93 -16.86 -12.36 4.34
C LEU A 93 -16.64 -12.99 2.95
N LEU A 94 -16.42 -12.17 1.92
CA LEU A 94 -16.29 -12.61 0.55
C LEU A 94 -15.02 -13.44 0.32
N LEU A 95 -13.92 -13.00 0.91
CA LEU A 95 -12.60 -13.63 0.76
C LEU A 95 -12.34 -14.74 1.76
N LYS A 96 -13.22 -14.89 2.77
CA LYS A 96 -13.00 -15.78 3.92
C LYS A 96 -11.66 -15.50 4.63
N ILE A 97 -11.27 -14.23 4.67
CA ILE A 97 -10.09 -13.72 5.37
C ILE A 97 -10.57 -13.06 6.65
N THR A 98 -9.88 -13.30 7.76
CA THR A 98 -10.08 -12.57 9.01
C THR A 98 -9.02 -11.48 9.15
N ASN A 99 -9.36 -10.40 9.84
CA ASN A 99 -8.45 -9.30 10.14
C ASN A 99 -7.88 -8.57 8.90
N LEU A 100 -8.67 -8.41 7.84
CA LEU A 100 -8.26 -7.61 6.68
C LEU A 100 -7.96 -6.17 7.09
N ALA A 101 -8.59 -5.67 8.16
CA ALA A 101 -8.30 -4.36 8.74
C ALA A 101 -6.84 -4.19 9.18
N GLU A 102 -6.14 -5.27 9.51
CA GLU A 102 -4.74 -5.25 9.93
C GLU A 102 -3.75 -5.21 8.75
N TYR A 103 -4.23 -5.47 7.51
CA TYR A 103 -3.38 -5.47 6.33
C TYR A 103 -2.88 -4.05 6.04
N THR A 104 -1.59 -3.95 5.77
CA THR A 104 -0.92 -2.65 5.59
C THR A 104 0.16 -2.74 4.51
N LEU A 105 0.46 -1.61 3.88
CA LEU A 105 1.57 -1.48 2.94
C LEU A 105 2.94 -1.59 3.62
N PHE A 106 3.00 -1.50 4.95
CA PHE A 106 4.20 -1.74 5.76
C PHE A 106 4.34 -3.20 6.19
N GLY A 107 3.32 -4.02 5.93
CA GLY A 107 3.28 -5.43 6.26
C GLY A 107 4.07 -6.33 5.30
N PRO A 108 3.92 -7.65 5.47
CA PRO A 108 4.53 -8.66 4.59
C PRO A 108 4.10 -8.49 3.12
N PRO A 109 4.90 -8.99 2.15
CA PRO A 109 4.58 -8.93 0.73
C PRO A 109 3.16 -9.42 0.38
N ALA A 110 2.73 -10.54 0.97
CA ALA A 110 1.41 -11.10 0.73
C ALA A 110 0.26 -10.15 1.12
N GLN A 111 0.40 -9.41 2.22
CA GLN A 111 -0.60 -8.41 2.62
C GLN A 111 -0.61 -7.22 1.65
N ARG A 112 0.56 -6.73 1.26
CA ARG A 112 0.68 -5.62 0.29
C ARG A 112 0.07 -5.99 -1.05
N SER A 113 0.38 -7.18 -1.56
CA SER A 113 -0.19 -7.69 -2.81
C SER A 113 -1.72 -7.83 -2.71
N THR A 114 -2.24 -8.29 -1.56
CA THR A 114 -3.69 -8.37 -1.33
C THR A 114 -4.35 -6.99 -1.39
N ILE A 115 -3.79 -5.98 -0.74
CA ILE A 115 -4.28 -4.61 -0.82
C ILE A 115 -4.25 -4.11 -2.27
N ALA A 116 -3.15 -4.35 -2.98
CA ALA A 116 -2.99 -3.88 -4.36
C ALA A 116 -4.06 -4.45 -5.29
N TRP A 117 -4.27 -5.77 -5.31
CA TRP A 117 -5.26 -6.36 -6.21
C TRP A 117 -6.71 -6.06 -5.79
N LEU A 118 -7.01 -5.93 -4.51
CA LEU A 118 -8.34 -5.47 -4.06
C LEU A 118 -8.63 -4.06 -4.56
N LEU A 119 -7.67 -3.16 -4.45
CA LEU A 119 -7.81 -1.79 -4.94
C LEU A 119 -7.91 -1.74 -6.45
N LEU A 120 -7.16 -2.54 -7.20
CA LEU A 120 -7.33 -2.62 -8.66
C LEU A 120 -8.79 -2.94 -9.03
N VAL A 121 -9.46 -3.81 -8.27
CA VAL A 121 -10.85 -4.20 -8.53
C VAL A 121 -11.86 -3.13 -8.13
N TYR A 122 -11.65 -2.47 -6.98
CA TYR A 122 -12.67 -1.58 -6.40
C TYR A 122 -12.35 -0.09 -6.49
N ARG A 123 -11.08 0.27 -6.65
CA ARG A 123 -10.56 1.64 -6.73
C ARG A 123 -9.33 1.67 -7.64
N LEU A 124 -9.55 1.49 -8.93
CA LEU A 124 -8.50 1.29 -9.93
C LEU A 124 -7.40 2.35 -9.87
N ASP A 125 -7.75 3.62 -9.78
CA ASP A 125 -6.82 4.73 -9.65
C ASP A 125 -5.82 4.57 -8.50
N LEU A 126 -6.35 4.24 -7.32
CA LEU A 126 -5.54 4.00 -6.13
C LEU A 126 -4.79 2.66 -6.21
N GLY A 127 -5.41 1.63 -6.78
CA GLY A 127 -4.78 0.33 -7.01
C GLY A 127 -3.56 0.42 -7.92
N LEU A 128 -3.65 1.17 -9.01
CA LEU A 128 -2.52 1.43 -9.90
C LEU A 128 -1.39 2.17 -9.19
N ARG A 129 -1.71 3.20 -8.40
CA ARG A 129 -0.72 3.94 -7.62
C ARG A 129 -0.04 3.06 -6.56
N VAL A 130 -0.79 2.24 -5.83
CA VAL A 130 -0.23 1.27 -4.88
C VAL A 130 0.69 0.30 -5.60
N LEU A 131 0.28 -0.23 -6.75
CA LEU A 131 1.06 -1.16 -7.55
C LEU A 131 2.39 -0.56 -7.98
N THR A 132 2.37 0.63 -8.60
CA THR A 132 3.58 1.26 -9.15
C THR A 132 4.52 1.78 -8.09
N ASP A 133 4.00 2.32 -7.00
CA ASP A 133 4.81 3.04 -6.01
C ASP A 133 5.24 2.16 -4.82
N THR A 134 4.59 1.02 -4.59
CA THR A 134 4.83 0.22 -3.38
C THR A 134 5.06 -1.27 -3.60
N ILE A 135 4.71 -1.82 -4.76
CA ILE A 135 4.85 -3.25 -5.08
C ILE A 135 6.01 -3.44 -6.04
N LYS A 136 6.84 -4.44 -5.77
CA LYS A 136 7.94 -4.79 -6.69
C LYS A 136 7.40 -5.40 -7.98
N ARG A 137 8.07 -5.12 -9.11
CA ARG A 137 7.63 -5.63 -10.43
C ARG A 137 7.48 -7.14 -10.48
N GLU A 138 8.32 -7.87 -9.78
CA GLU A 138 8.25 -9.34 -9.72
C GLU A 138 6.94 -9.86 -9.10
N GLU A 139 6.26 -9.05 -8.28
CA GLU A 139 4.98 -9.38 -7.64
C GLU A 139 3.77 -9.04 -8.52
N TRP A 140 3.92 -8.19 -9.55
CA TRP A 140 2.83 -7.70 -10.39
C TRP A 140 2.02 -8.80 -11.08
N PRO A 141 2.64 -9.87 -11.65
CA PRO A 141 1.87 -10.96 -12.27
C PRO A 141 0.85 -11.56 -11.33
N ALA A 142 1.24 -11.83 -10.08
CA ALA A 142 0.33 -12.38 -9.07
C ALA A 142 -0.78 -11.40 -8.68
N VAL A 143 -0.48 -10.10 -8.63
CA VAL A 143 -1.47 -9.05 -8.34
C VAL A 143 -2.51 -9.00 -9.45
N PHE A 144 -2.10 -8.97 -10.73
CA PHE A 144 -3.03 -8.95 -11.87
C PHE A 144 -3.88 -10.22 -11.94
N THR A 145 -3.26 -11.40 -11.78
CA THR A 145 -3.99 -12.67 -11.79
C THR A 145 -5.05 -12.71 -10.69
N ASN A 146 -4.71 -12.32 -9.46
CA ASN A 146 -5.66 -12.31 -8.35
C ASN A 146 -6.78 -11.27 -8.55
N ALA A 147 -6.46 -10.10 -9.09
CA ALA A 147 -7.48 -9.09 -9.44
C ALA A 147 -8.46 -9.64 -10.48
N GLY A 148 -7.95 -10.27 -11.55
CA GLY A 148 -8.76 -10.87 -12.60
C GLY A 148 -9.64 -12.01 -12.10
N ILE A 149 -9.09 -12.94 -11.31
CA ILE A 149 -9.85 -14.05 -10.69
C ILE A 149 -10.97 -13.51 -9.80
N HIS A 150 -10.67 -12.51 -8.97
CA HIS A 150 -11.65 -11.93 -8.08
C HIS A 150 -12.74 -11.20 -8.86
N ALA A 151 -12.37 -10.42 -9.88
CA ALA A 151 -13.32 -9.73 -10.73
C ALA A 151 -14.25 -10.72 -11.45
N ALA A 152 -13.70 -11.77 -12.06
CA ALA A 152 -14.48 -12.80 -12.75
C ALA A 152 -15.49 -13.52 -11.84
N ARG A 153 -15.15 -13.72 -10.57
CA ARG A 153 -16.02 -14.43 -9.60
C ARG A 153 -17.06 -13.56 -8.94
N HIS A 154 -16.82 -12.27 -8.80
CA HIS A 154 -17.60 -11.41 -7.90
C HIS A 154 -18.18 -10.16 -8.55
N LEU A 155 -17.75 -9.83 -9.77
CA LEU A 155 -18.32 -8.73 -10.55
C LEU A 155 -19.20 -9.27 -11.69
N PRO A 156 -20.19 -8.48 -12.14
CA PRO A 156 -20.88 -8.76 -13.38
C PRO A 156 -19.91 -8.81 -14.56
N LEU A 157 -20.13 -9.74 -15.50
CA LEU A 157 -19.23 -9.99 -16.63
C LEU A 157 -18.80 -8.71 -17.40
N PRO A 158 -19.69 -7.75 -17.71
CA PRO A 158 -19.27 -6.51 -18.38
C PRO A 158 -18.29 -5.68 -17.55
N GLN A 159 -18.45 -5.66 -16.21
CA GLN A 159 -17.56 -4.93 -15.30
C GLN A 159 -16.21 -5.62 -15.15
N ALA A 160 -16.19 -6.94 -15.11
CA ALA A 160 -14.96 -7.71 -15.06
C ALA A 160 -14.13 -7.53 -16.35
N SER A 161 -14.76 -7.59 -17.51
CA SER A 161 -14.11 -7.34 -18.81
C SER A 161 -13.59 -5.91 -18.90
N GLN A 162 -14.39 -4.93 -18.53
CA GLN A 162 -14.00 -3.52 -18.53
C GLN A 162 -12.80 -3.26 -17.63
N LEU A 163 -12.75 -3.88 -16.45
CA LEU A 163 -11.61 -3.75 -15.55
C LEU A 163 -10.30 -4.22 -16.20
N ILE A 164 -10.32 -5.34 -16.91
CA ILE A 164 -9.15 -5.86 -17.60
C ILE A 164 -8.69 -4.89 -18.68
N ASP A 165 -9.63 -4.34 -19.45
CA ASP A 165 -9.34 -3.35 -20.50
C ASP A 165 -8.78 -2.05 -19.89
N ASP A 166 -9.33 -1.58 -18.78
CA ASP A 166 -8.87 -0.40 -18.06
C ASP A 166 -7.45 -0.59 -17.48
N ILE A 167 -7.15 -1.78 -16.96
CA ILE A 167 -5.80 -2.13 -16.49
C ILE A 167 -4.83 -2.17 -17.68
N LYS A 168 -5.23 -2.74 -18.83
CA LYS A 168 -4.40 -2.71 -20.05
C LYS A 168 -4.12 -1.29 -20.51
N ALA A 169 -5.14 -0.44 -20.53
CA ALA A 169 -5.01 0.95 -20.96
C ALA A 169 -4.14 1.81 -20.03
N ALA A 170 -4.00 1.44 -18.76
CA ALA A 170 -3.25 2.20 -17.77
C ALA A 170 -1.72 2.13 -17.96
N GLY A 171 -1.21 1.08 -18.62
CA GLY A 171 0.22 0.89 -18.87
C GLY A 171 0.56 1.01 -20.35
N ALA A 172 1.60 1.79 -20.66
CA ALA A 172 2.02 2.07 -22.03
C ALA A 172 3.15 1.17 -22.55
N ASP A 173 3.85 0.45 -21.66
CA ASP A 173 5.00 -0.37 -22.04
C ASP A 173 4.58 -1.81 -22.41
N SER A 174 5.40 -2.46 -23.25
CA SER A 174 5.14 -3.82 -23.73
C SER A 174 5.14 -4.84 -22.59
N GLU A 175 5.99 -4.65 -21.57
CA GLU A 175 6.09 -5.54 -20.41
C GLU A 175 4.77 -5.53 -19.61
N TRP A 176 4.19 -4.34 -19.40
CA TRP A 176 2.87 -4.20 -18.77
C TRP A 176 1.80 -4.97 -19.53
N GLN A 177 1.75 -4.79 -20.86
CA GLN A 177 0.77 -5.46 -21.72
C GLN A 177 0.91 -6.97 -21.67
N ASP A 178 2.14 -7.49 -21.67
CA ASP A 178 2.42 -8.93 -21.59
C ASP A 178 2.00 -9.52 -20.22
N LEU A 179 2.22 -8.79 -19.13
CA LEU A 179 1.80 -9.22 -17.80
C LEU A 179 0.28 -9.28 -17.65
N VAL A 180 -0.43 -8.28 -18.17
CA VAL A 180 -1.90 -8.26 -18.12
C VAL A 180 -2.49 -9.34 -19.02
N LEU A 181 -1.96 -9.55 -20.23
CA LEU A 181 -2.39 -10.61 -21.14
C LEU A 181 -2.18 -12.00 -20.56
N LYS A 182 -1.08 -12.22 -19.86
CA LYS A 182 -0.81 -13.47 -19.15
C LYS A 182 -1.84 -13.72 -18.04
N ALA A 183 -2.14 -12.70 -17.23
CA ALA A 183 -3.15 -12.79 -16.19
C ALA A 183 -4.54 -13.10 -16.77
N GLU A 184 -4.93 -12.43 -17.85
CA GLU A 184 -6.19 -12.70 -18.58
C GLU A 184 -6.28 -14.15 -19.05
N THR A 185 -5.20 -14.69 -19.62
CA THR A 185 -5.13 -16.07 -20.08
C THR A 185 -5.31 -17.07 -18.92
N GLU A 186 -4.70 -16.79 -17.75
CA GLU A 186 -4.84 -17.61 -16.55
C GLU A 186 -6.27 -17.58 -16.01
N VAL A 187 -6.92 -16.41 -15.99
CA VAL A 187 -8.32 -16.26 -15.58
C VAL A 187 -9.25 -17.05 -16.49
N MET A 188 -9.09 -16.92 -17.82
CA MET A 188 -9.89 -17.67 -18.80
C MET A 188 -9.72 -19.20 -18.70
N ALA A 189 -8.53 -19.66 -18.30
CA ALA A 189 -8.27 -21.08 -18.09
C ALA A 189 -8.99 -21.63 -16.84
N LEU A 190 -9.24 -20.79 -15.84
CA LEU A 190 -9.97 -21.15 -14.64
C LEU A 190 -11.50 -21.17 -14.84
N GLU A 191 -12.03 -20.34 -15.72
CA GLU A 191 -13.48 -20.32 -16.03
C GLU A 191 -13.95 -21.55 -16.82
N LYS A 192 -13.03 -22.27 -17.48
CA LYS A 192 -13.31 -23.47 -18.27
C LYS A 192 -13.30 -24.78 -17.45
N LYS A 193 -12.99 -24.70 -16.17
CA LYS A 193 -12.98 -25.85 -15.21
C LYS A 193 -14.18 -25.78 -14.27
#